data_8e526209dab7c4a1d441e533ac6b39e7
#
_entry.id   8e526209dab7c4a1d441e533ac6b39e7
#
_cell.length_a   1.000
_cell.length_b   1.000
_cell.length_c   1.000
_cell.angle_alpha   90.00
_cell.angle_beta   90.00
_cell.angle_gamma   90.00
#
_symmetry.space_group_name_H-M   'P 1'
#
loop_
_entity.id
_entity.type
_entity.pdbx_description
1 polymer ?
#
loop_
_entity_poly.entity_id
_entity_poly.type
_entity_poly.pdbx_seq_one_letter_code
_entity_poly.pdbx_strand_id
1 'polypeptide(L)'
;MRNIFVLAFLMSAVYTANAQAEKTSPIAKQKWHFGNPQGQDSTAGYAQVVEVDNVLYISGTVARDITEAGIRQLYATLEKCLTHFGATSQHVVKENLYTLDLDAMKKMNDVRRAFYKNDFPAATWVQVSRLYTPDLKVEIELVAHLPK
;
A
#
# COMPACT_ATOMS: atom_id res chain seq x y z
N MET A 1 -61.68 -60.61 8.61
CA MET A 1 -60.90 -59.75 7.72
C MET A 1 -60.45 -58.55 8.57
N ARG A 2 -59.18 -58.54 8.95
CA ARG A 2 -58.64 -57.49 9.87
C ARG A 2 -57.68 -56.60 9.07
N ASN A 3 -58.12 -55.35 8.80
CA ASN A 3 -57.29 -54.37 8.11
C ASN A 3 -56.23 -53.79 9.08
N ILE A 4 -54.99 -54.00 8.76
CA ILE A 4 -53.84 -53.40 9.47
C ILE A 4 -53.45 -52.11 8.69
N PHE A 5 -53.71 -50.97 9.31
CA PHE A 5 -53.19 -49.69 8.82
C PHE A 5 -51.72 -49.53 9.33
N VAL A 6 -50.80 -49.53 8.41
CA VAL A 6 -49.38 -49.19 8.69
C VAL A 6 -49.25 -47.69 8.56
N LEU A 7 -49.05 -47.02 9.69
CA LEU A 7 -48.78 -45.58 9.74
C LEU A 7 -47.26 -45.38 9.54
N ALA A 8 -46.86 -44.89 8.36
CA ALA A 8 -45.47 -44.54 8.08
C ALA A 8 -45.18 -43.16 8.67
N PHE A 9 -44.35 -43.09 9.72
CA PHE A 9 -43.83 -41.86 10.31
C PHE A 9 -42.64 -41.34 9.48
N LEU A 10 -42.86 -40.31 8.68
CA LEU A 10 -41.78 -39.59 8.00
C LEU A 10 -41.07 -38.66 9.00
N MET A 11 -39.92 -39.05 9.52
CA MET A 11 -39.03 -38.16 10.26
C MET A 11 -38.28 -37.27 9.25
N SER A 12 -38.72 -36.02 9.11
CA SER A 12 -37.97 -34.98 8.42
C SER A 12 -36.83 -34.47 9.36
N ALA A 13 -35.60 -34.91 9.09
CA ALA A 13 -34.43 -34.34 9.75
C ALA A 13 -34.20 -32.94 9.19
N VAL A 14 -34.47 -31.92 9.98
CA VAL A 14 -34.12 -30.53 9.69
C VAL A 14 -32.62 -30.37 10.00
N TYR A 15 -31.79 -30.39 9.00
CA TYR A 15 -30.38 -30.01 9.11
C TYR A 15 -30.31 -28.47 9.23
N THR A 16 -30.18 -27.93 10.43
CA THR A 16 -29.81 -26.54 10.64
C THR A 16 -28.32 -26.44 10.36
N ALA A 17 -27.95 -25.99 9.16
CA ALA A 17 -26.59 -25.58 8.85
C ALA A 17 -26.29 -24.32 9.66
N ASN A 18 -25.63 -24.44 10.80
CA ASN A 18 -25.00 -23.34 11.50
C ASN A 18 -23.81 -22.89 10.64
N ALA A 19 -24.03 -21.93 9.76
CA ALA A 19 -22.94 -21.16 9.17
C ALA A 19 -22.31 -20.31 10.28
N GLN A 20 -21.35 -20.89 10.97
CA GLN A 20 -20.52 -20.19 11.92
C GLN A 20 -19.65 -19.25 11.08
N ALA A 21 -19.97 -17.95 11.09
CA ALA A 21 -19.13 -16.93 10.49
C ALA A 21 -17.74 -17.05 11.14
N GLU A 22 -16.78 -17.54 10.36
CA GLU A 22 -15.40 -17.64 10.77
C GLU A 22 -14.95 -16.23 11.15
N LYS A 23 -14.72 -15.97 12.43
CA LYS A 23 -14.12 -14.70 12.89
C LYS A 23 -12.71 -14.65 12.32
N THR A 24 -12.54 -14.03 11.17
CA THR A 24 -11.20 -13.78 10.62
C THR A 24 -10.43 -12.89 11.59
N SER A 25 -9.31 -13.40 12.07
CA SER A 25 -8.39 -12.59 12.88
C SER A 25 -7.87 -11.42 12.04
N PRO A 26 -7.67 -10.23 12.63
CA PRO A 26 -7.05 -9.13 11.92
C PRO A 26 -5.69 -9.55 11.34
N ILE A 27 -5.39 -9.08 10.12
CA ILE A 27 -4.07 -9.32 9.50
C ILE A 27 -2.99 -8.74 10.41
N ALA A 28 -1.97 -9.54 10.74
CA ALA A 28 -0.79 -9.07 11.44
C ALA A 28 -0.05 -8.07 10.54
N LYS A 29 0.20 -6.86 11.04
CA LYS A 29 0.91 -5.81 10.31
C LYS A 29 1.82 -5.03 11.24
N GLN A 30 3.02 -4.71 10.75
CA GLN A 30 3.93 -3.78 11.40
C GLN A 30 3.78 -2.40 10.74
N LYS A 31 3.69 -1.36 11.57
CA LYS A 31 3.62 0.03 11.10
C LYS A 31 4.90 0.78 11.46
N TRP A 32 5.30 1.68 10.60
CA TRP A 32 6.39 2.62 10.86
C TRP A 32 6.02 4.04 10.47
N HIS A 33 6.59 5.00 11.19
CA HIS A 33 6.36 6.43 11.05
C HIS A 33 7.67 7.21 11.16
N PHE A 34 7.75 8.36 10.50
CA PHE A 34 8.83 9.31 10.77
C PHE A 34 8.65 9.94 12.15
N GLY A 35 9.70 9.96 12.96
CA GLY A 35 9.90 10.74 14.20
C GLY A 35 8.75 10.95 15.19
N ASN A 36 7.53 11.22 14.72
CA ASN A 36 6.33 11.41 15.55
C ASN A 36 5.18 10.49 15.10
N PRO A 37 5.10 9.26 15.62
CA PRO A 37 4.03 8.32 15.28
C PRO A 37 2.64 8.87 15.59
N GLN A 38 2.46 9.57 16.72
CA GLN A 38 1.16 10.11 17.10
C GLN A 38 0.65 11.16 16.11
N GLY A 39 1.53 12.00 15.57
CA GLY A 39 1.15 13.01 14.59
C GLY A 39 0.61 12.40 13.28
N GLN A 40 1.22 11.34 12.80
CA GLN A 40 0.77 10.65 11.59
C GLN A 40 -0.49 9.80 11.84
N ASP A 41 -0.52 8.98 12.89
CA ASP A 41 -1.65 8.09 13.18
C ASP A 41 -2.91 8.85 13.62
N SER A 42 -2.79 9.81 14.54
CA SER A 42 -3.96 10.46 15.16
C SER A 42 -4.46 11.68 14.39
N THR A 43 -3.57 12.45 13.79
CA THR A 43 -3.94 13.72 13.12
C THR A 43 -4.14 13.54 11.62
N ALA A 44 -3.22 12.85 10.95
CA ALA A 44 -3.27 12.63 9.51
C ALA A 44 -3.91 11.28 9.11
N GLY A 45 -3.99 10.32 10.04
CA GLY A 45 -4.72 9.07 9.86
C GLY A 45 -4.02 8.04 8.96
N TYR A 46 -2.67 8.06 8.88
CA TYR A 46 -1.92 7.08 8.07
C TYR A 46 -0.59 6.68 8.72
N ALA A 47 -0.12 5.47 8.40
CA ALA A 47 1.24 5.05 8.68
C ALA A 47 2.14 5.37 7.47
N GLN A 48 3.40 5.74 7.69
CA GLN A 48 4.32 5.97 6.58
C GLN A 48 4.65 4.68 5.83
N VAL A 49 4.84 3.59 6.56
CA VAL A 49 5.02 2.26 6.00
C VAL A 49 4.16 1.26 6.75
N VAL A 50 3.54 0.37 6.03
CA VAL A 50 2.88 -0.83 6.57
C VAL A 50 3.56 -2.05 5.97
N GLU A 51 4.06 -2.95 6.82
CA GLU A 51 4.57 -4.27 6.43
C GLU A 51 3.52 -5.33 6.68
N VAL A 52 3.29 -6.18 5.68
CA VAL A 52 2.47 -7.40 5.75
C VAL A 52 3.16 -8.49 4.92
N ASP A 53 3.41 -9.66 5.50
CA ASP A 53 3.93 -10.84 4.79
C ASP A 53 5.16 -10.54 3.89
N ASN A 54 6.15 -9.81 4.41
CA ASN A 54 7.34 -9.36 3.68
C ASN A 54 7.06 -8.38 2.51
N VAL A 55 5.89 -7.75 2.49
CA VAL A 55 5.57 -6.68 1.55
C VAL A 55 5.50 -5.36 2.29
N LEU A 56 6.20 -4.36 1.80
CA LEU A 56 6.14 -2.98 2.27
C LEU A 56 5.18 -2.17 1.40
N TYR A 57 4.20 -1.58 2.04
CA TYR A 57 3.31 -0.57 1.46
C TYR A 57 3.77 0.79 1.98
N ILE A 58 4.40 1.59 1.13
CA ILE A 58 4.98 2.89 1.48
C ILE A 58 4.04 3.98 1.02
N SER A 59 3.50 4.72 1.96
CA SER A 59 2.57 5.83 1.72
C SER A 59 3.22 6.97 0.95
N GLY A 60 2.40 7.80 0.32
CA GLY A 60 2.82 8.93 -0.48
C GLY A 60 3.87 9.81 0.20
N THR A 61 4.98 10.00 -0.48
CA THR A 61 6.04 10.94 -0.13
C THR A 61 6.00 12.09 -1.14
N VAL A 62 6.08 13.32 -0.64
CA VAL A 62 5.73 14.50 -1.41
C VAL A 62 6.92 15.44 -1.65
N ALA A 63 6.85 16.20 -2.77
CA ALA A 63 7.72 17.34 -3.04
C ALA A 63 6.87 18.60 -3.32
N ARG A 64 7.39 19.77 -2.90
CA ARG A 64 6.77 21.08 -3.13
C ARG A 64 7.18 21.74 -4.45
N ASP A 65 8.19 21.21 -5.09
CA ASP A 65 8.66 21.67 -6.40
C ASP A 65 9.12 20.50 -7.25
N ILE A 66 9.19 20.72 -8.58
CA ILE A 66 9.66 19.75 -9.57
C ILE A 66 11.05 20.21 -10.06
N THR A 67 11.96 20.39 -9.10
CA THR A 67 13.37 20.62 -9.37
C THR A 67 14.18 19.36 -9.15
N GLU A 68 15.39 19.29 -9.70
CA GLU A 68 16.29 18.15 -9.46
C GLU A 68 16.53 17.95 -7.95
N ALA A 69 16.73 19.02 -7.19
CA ALA A 69 16.94 18.97 -5.75
C ALA A 69 15.70 18.47 -5.00
N GLY A 70 14.50 18.98 -5.33
CA GLY A 70 13.24 18.56 -4.72
C GLY A 70 12.92 17.09 -4.97
N ILE A 71 13.12 16.62 -6.21
CA ILE A 71 12.89 15.22 -6.57
C ILE A 71 13.94 14.30 -5.96
N ARG A 72 15.22 14.69 -5.89
CA ARG A 72 16.24 13.94 -5.15
C ARG A 72 15.90 13.80 -3.68
N GLN A 73 15.43 14.88 -3.04
CA GLN A 73 15.03 14.85 -1.64
C GLN A 73 13.83 13.91 -1.41
N LEU A 74 12.85 13.89 -2.33
CA LEU A 74 11.71 12.99 -2.28
C LEU A 74 12.17 11.53 -2.33
N TYR A 75 13.01 11.15 -3.30
CA TYR A 75 13.55 9.79 -3.38
C TYR A 75 14.45 9.43 -2.19
N ALA A 76 15.23 10.37 -1.65
CA ALA A 76 16.01 10.14 -0.42
C ALA A 76 15.10 9.87 0.80
N THR A 77 13.90 10.44 0.83
CA THR A 77 12.91 10.16 1.87
C THR A 77 12.29 8.77 1.69
N LEU A 78 11.99 8.36 0.46
CA LEU A 78 11.55 6.99 0.16
C LEU A 78 12.63 5.95 0.49
N GLU A 79 13.91 6.26 0.23
CA GLU A 79 15.03 5.40 0.60
C GLU A 79 15.11 5.17 2.12
N LYS A 80 14.84 6.19 2.95
CA LYS A 80 14.75 6.01 4.40
C LYS A 80 13.64 5.05 4.82
N CYS A 81 12.50 5.07 4.13
CA CYS A 81 11.42 4.10 4.36
C CYS A 81 11.89 2.68 4.06
N LEU A 82 12.54 2.47 2.93
CA LEU A 82 13.07 1.17 2.51
C LEU A 82 14.14 0.66 3.46
N THR A 83 15.15 1.49 3.76
CA THR A 83 16.31 1.09 4.58
C THR A 83 15.94 0.77 6.02
N HIS A 84 14.88 1.39 6.56
CA HIS A 84 14.37 1.04 7.90
C HIS A 84 14.01 -0.45 8.00
N PHE A 85 13.53 -1.06 6.91
CA PHE A 85 13.16 -2.47 6.83
C PHE A 85 14.24 -3.33 6.14
N GLY A 86 15.46 -2.83 5.97
CA GLY A 86 16.55 -3.56 5.31
C GLY A 86 16.39 -3.71 3.80
N ALA A 87 15.45 -2.97 3.18
CA ALA A 87 15.24 -2.96 1.74
C ALA A 87 16.04 -1.82 1.06
N THR A 88 16.09 -1.89 -0.26
CA THR A 88 16.67 -0.88 -1.15
C THR A 88 15.71 -0.61 -2.31
N SER A 89 16.02 0.36 -3.16
CA SER A 89 15.26 0.61 -4.39
C SER A 89 15.14 -0.62 -5.32
N GLN A 90 16.06 -1.58 -5.23
CA GLN A 90 16.04 -2.83 -6.00
C GLN A 90 14.95 -3.81 -5.54
N HIS A 91 14.36 -3.59 -4.38
CA HIS A 91 13.25 -4.38 -3.85
C HIS A 91 11.88 -3.80 -4.21
N VAL A 92 11.86 -2.61 -4.83
CA VAL A 92 10.62 -1.96 -5.24
C VAL A 92 10.04 -2.66 -6.46
N VAL A 93 8.78 -3.07 -6.37
CA VAL A 93 8.06 -3.77 -7.46
C VAL A 93 7.00 -2.90 -8.12
N LYS A 94 6.54 -1.85 -7.44
CA LYS A 94 5.55 -0.92 -7.95
C LYS A 94 5.84 0.51 -7.50
N GLU A 95 5.70 1.45 -8.43
CA GLU A 95 5.69 2.89 -8.18
C GLU A 95 4.41 3.49 -8.75
N ASN A 96 3.71 4.30 -7.95
CA ASN A 96 2.69 5.21 -8.46
C ASN A 96 3.15 6.65 -8.21
N LEU A 97 3.12 7.46 -9.26
CA LEU A 97 3.53 8.85 -9.23
C LEU A 97 2.36 9.73 -9.67
N TYR A 98 2.04 10.70 -8.83
CA TYR A 98 1.03 11.72 -9.04
C TYR A 98 1.74 13.08 -9.10
N THR A 99 1.43 13.89 -10.10
CA THR A 99 2.07 15.20 -10.26
C THR A 99 1.07 16.24 -10.78
N LEU A 100 1.32 17.51 -10.50
CA LEU A 100 0.56 18.62 -11.12
C LEU A 100 1.10 19.00 -12.50
N ASP A 101 2.31 18.54 -12.87
CA ASP A 101 2.94 18.81 -14.17
C ASP A 101 3.75 17.59 -14.62
N LEU A 102 3.14 16.78 -15.49
CA LEU A 102 3.75 15.55 -15.99
C LEU A 102 4.94 15.82 -16.89
N ASP A 103 4.92 16.91 -17.67
CA ASP A 103 6.01 17.22 -18.58
C ASP A 103 7.25 17.74 -17.84
N ALA A 104 7.06 18.52 -16.78
CA ALA A 104 8.15 18.87 -15.86
C ALA A 104 8.73 17.63 -15.19
N MET A 105 7.88 16.70 -14.71
CA MET A 105 8.32 15.48 -14.04
C MET A 105 9.10 14.53 -14.98
N LYS A 106 8.72 14.43 -16.26
CA LYS A 106 9.47 13.66 -17.26
C LYS A 106 10.91 14.14 -17.41
N LYS A 107 11.17 15.45 -17.28
CA LYS A 107 12.53 16.02 -17.33
C LYS A 107 13.39 15.61 -16.14
N MET A 108 12.77 15.18 -15.03
CA MET A 108 13.45 14.69 -13.81
C MET A 108 13.72 13.17 -13.85
N ASN A 109 13.50 12.50 -15.00
CA ASN A 109 13.62 11.04 -15.08
C ASN A 109 15.05 10.52 -14.79
N ASP A 110 16.09 11.34 -14.98
CA ASP A 110 17.47 10.94 -14.64
C ASP A 110 17.67 10.78 -13.12
N VAL A 111 16.98 11.57 -12.30
CA VAL A 111 16.96 11.39 -10.84
C VAL A 111 16.32 10.05 -10.47
N ARG A 112 15.21 9.71 -11.13
CA ARG A 112 14.53 8.43 -10.96
C ARG A 112 15.43 7.26 -11.38
N ARG A 113 16.12 7.37 -12.53
CA ARG A 113 17.08 6.36 -13.01
C ARG A 113 18.20 6.11 -12.00
N ALA A 114 18.74 7.17 -11.42
CA ALA A 114 19.79 7.06 -10.41
C ALA A 114 19.29 6.34 -9.15
N PHE A 115 18.08 6.62 -8.69
CA PHE A 115 17.47 5.95 -7.54
C PHE A 115 17.29 4.44 -7.79
N TYR A 116 16.70 4.05 -8.92
CA TYR A 116 16.45 2.64 -9.26
C TYR A 116 17.68 1.93 -9.85
N LYS A 117 18.80 2.60 -10.08
CA LYS A 117 20.01 2.02 -10.71
C LYS A 117 19.69 1.35 -12.05
N ASN A 118 18.73 1.89 -12.80
CA ASN A 118 18.16 1.35 -14.05
C ASN A 118 17.38 0.03 -13.93
N ASP A 119 17.10 -0.47 -12.74
CA ASP A 119 16.23 -1.62 -12.51
C ASP A 119 14.83 -1.12 -12.09
N PHE A 120 13.97 -0.88 -13.08
CA PHE A 120 12.73 -0.14 -12.88
C PHE A 120 11.58 -1.06 -12.43
N PRO A 121 10.78 -0.64 -11.41
CA PRO A 121 9.55 -1.32 -11.05
C PRO A 121 8.45 -1.09 -12.10
N ALA A 122 7.37 -1.85 -11.99
CA ALA A 122 6.12 -1.50 -12.68
C ALA A 122 5.67 -0.10 -12.23
N ALA A 123 5.46 0.83 -13.15
CA ALA A 123 5.17 2.22 -12.83
C ALA A 123 3.87 2.73 -13.47
N THR A 124 3.20 3.63 -12.76
CA THR A 124 2.07 4.40 -13.28
C THR A 124 2.29 5.87 -12.93
N TRP A 125 2.29 6.74 -13.94
CA TRP A 125 2.43 8.19 -13.79
C TRP A 125 1.17 8.89 -14.22
N VAL A 126 0.62 9.74 -13.37
CA VAL A 126 -0.64 10.44 -13.62
C VAL A 126 -0.51 11.91 -13.27
N GLN A 127 -1.01 12.76 -14.17
CA GLN A 127 -1.22 14.16 -13.84
C GLN A 127 -2.58 14.31 -13.16
N VAL A 128 -2.58 15.00 -12.03
CA VAL A 128 -3.77 15.29 -11.23
C VAL A 128 -3.98 16.80 -11.11
N SER A 129 -5.20 17.21 -10.80
CA SER A 129 -5.52 18.64 -10.65
C SER A 129 -5.09 19.22 -9.31
N ARG A 130 -4.92 18.36 -8.28
CA ARG A 130 -4.57 18.74 -6.92
C ARG A 130 -4.03 17.55 -6.13
N LEU A 131 -3.08 17.81 -5.23
CA LEU A 131 -2.66 16.90 -4.15
C LEU A 131 -3.28 17.31 -2.83
N TYR A 132 -2.93 16.64 -1.73
CA TYR A 132 -3.54 16.85 -0.40
C TYR A 132 -3.51 18.32 0.03
N THR A 133 -2.39 19.01 -0.14
CA THR A 133 -2.30 20.48 0.07
C THR A 133 -1.93 21.19 -1.24
N PRO A 134 -2.31 22.48 -1.42
CA PRO A 134 -2.08 23.21 -2.67
C PRO A 134 -0.61 23.45 -3.02
N ASP A 135 0.28 23.44 -2.04
CA ASP A 135 1.72 23.67 -2.20
C ASP A 135 2.48 22.44 -2.71
N LEU A 136 1.87 21.25 -2.63
CA LEU A 136 2.48 20.01 -3.12
C LEU A 136 2.39 19.92 -4.65
N LYS A 137 3.46 19.42 -5.29
CA LYS A 137 3.58 19.29 -6.74
C LYS A 137 3.75 17.85 -7.22
N VAL A 138 4.33 17.00 -6.40
CA VAL A 138 4.57 15.59 -6.70
C VAL A 138 4.29 14.76 -5.45
N GLU A 139 3.74 13.58 -5.67
CA GLU A 139 3.58 12.54 -4.65
C GLU A 139 3.95 11.18 -5.27
N ILE A 140 4.74 10.38 -4.55
CA ILE A 140 5.14 9.04 -4.98
C ILE A 140 4.88 8.06 -3.85
N GLU A 141 4.19 6.96 -4.16
CA GLU A 141 4.00 5.81 -3.30
C GLU A 141 4.66 4.57 -3.89
N LEU A 142 5.14 3.67 -3.04
CA LEU A 142 5.85 2.47 -3.46
C LEU A 142 5.28 1.20 -2.83
N VAL A 143 5.43 0.09 -3.56
CA VAL A 143 5.33 -1.26 -2.99
C VAL A 143 6.67 -1.95 -3.19
N ALA A 144 7.21 -2.53 -2.11
CA ALA A 144 8.47 -3.27 -2.16
C ALA A 144 8.31 -4.65 -1.49
N HIS A 145 9.09 -5.63 -1.96
CA HIS A 145 9.18 -6.95 -1.35
C HIS A 145 10.50 -7.07 -0.58
N LEU A 146 10.42 -7.47 0.68
CA LEU A 146 11.62 -7.74 1.47
C LEU A 146 12.33 -9.00 0.95
N PRO A 147 13.67 -9.08 1.01
CA PRO A 147 14.40 -10.31 0.73
C PRO A 147 13.96 -11.39 1.72
N LYS A 148 13.89 -12.63 1.24
CA LYS A 148 13.61 -13.82 2.07
C LYS A 148 14.84 -14.25 2.83
#